data_7cd18d572823af68ea5f18acb843fd1a
#
_entry.id   7cd18d572823af68ea5f18acb843fd1a
#
_cell.length_a   1.000
_cell.length_b   1.000
_cell.length_c   1.000
_cell.angle_alpha   90.00
_cell.angle_beta   90.00
_cell.angle_gamma   90.00
#
_symmetry.space_group_name_H-M   'P 1'
#
loop_
_entity.id
_entity.type
_entity.pdbx_description
1 polymer ?
#
loop_
_entity_poly.entity_id
_entity_poly.type
_entity_poly.pdbx_seq_one_letter_code
_entity_poly.pdbx_strand_id
1 'polypeptide(L)'
;MARTRKTPIPKVVIEFGKKINTLRIERKMSQMDLGAALGIDRENVRKYEKGLQEPKLSTIIKFSEVFEVSFNDLLSYKNSKP
;
A
#
# COMPACT_ATOMS: atom_id res chain seq x y z
N MET A 1 0.51 -29.09 -6.30
CA MET A 1 1.37 -28.69 -6.32
C MET A 1 1.61 -27.57 -5.63
N ALA A 2 2.08 -27.52 -4.98
CA ALA A 2 2.28 -26.52 -4.27
C ALA A 2 2.77 -25.48 -4.81
N ARG A 3 2.46 -24.54 -4.49
CA ARG A 3 2.94 -23.64 -5.08
C ARG A 3 3.57 -22.79 -4.28
N THR A 4 4.64 -22.85 -4.04
CA THR A 4 5.43 -21.94 -3.49
C THR A 4 5.60 -20.90 -4.44
N ARG A 5 5.56 -19.70 -4.05
CA ARG A 5 5.81 -18.62 -4.95
C ARG A 5 7.24 -18.66 -5.35
N LYS A 6 7.47 -18.81 -6.59
CA LYS A 6 8.79 -18.85 -7.09
C LYS A 6 9.31 -17.49 -7.40
N THR A 7 8.48 -16.53 -7.68
CA THR A 7 8.96 -15.21 -8.02
C THR A 7 8.89 -14.33 -6.80
N PRO A 8 9.80 -13.41 -6.67
CA PRO A 8 9.78 -12.50 -5.54
C PRO A 8 8.60 -11.55 -5.65
N ILE A 9 8.25 -10.91 -4.57
CA ILE A 9 7.20 -9.94 -4.58
C ILE A 9 7.62 -8.80 -5.49
N PRO A 10 6.74 -8.37 -6.40
CA PRO A 10 7.11 -7.30 -7.32
C PRO A 10 7.54 -6.04 -6.56
N LYS A 11 8.55 -5.39 -7.07
CA LYS A 11 9.07 -4.22 -6.46
C LYS A 11 8.04 -3.14 -6.27
N VAL A 12 7.11 -3.04 -7.22
CA VAL A 12 6.07 -2.02 -7.14
C VAL A 12 5.18 -2.21 -5.92
N VAL A 13 4.98 -3.45 -5.50
CA VAL A 13 4.17 -3.74 -4.32
C VAL A 13 4.90 -3.26 -3.07
N ILE A 14 6.21 -3.50 -3.03
CA ILE A 14 7.01 -3.08 -1.90
C ILE A 14 7.05 -1.56 -1.82
N GLU A 15 7.23 -0.91 -2.95
CA GLU A 15 7.31 0.55 -2.98
C GLU A 15 5.96 1.18 -2.62
N PHE A 16 4.89 0.57 -3.07
CA PHE A 16 3.55 1.02 -2.72
C PHE A 16 3.38 0.96 -1.19
N GLY A 17 3.82 -0.13 -0.59
CA GLY A 17 3.72 -0.29 0.86
C GLY A 17 4.49 0.77 1.62
N LYS A 18 5.68 1.10 1.14
CA LYS A 18 6.49 2.15 1.76
C LYS A 18 5.79 3.49 1.65
N LYS A 19 5.19 3.76 0.50
CA LYS A 19 4.51 5.01 0.26
C LYS A 19 3.32 5.16 1.20
N ILE A 20 2.54 4.10 1.37
CA ILE A 20 1.38 4.11 2.25
C ILE A 20 1.83 4.37 3.69
N ASN A 21 2.92 3.74 4.08
CA ASN A 21 3.44 3.92 5.43
C ASN A 21 3.84 5.38 5.66
N THR A 22 4.53 5.97 4.69
CA THR A 22 4.96 7.36 4.77
C THR A 22 3.76 8.30 4.86
N LEU A 23 2.78 8.10 4.00
CA LEU A 23 1.60 8.95 4.00
C LEU A 23 0.83 8.83 5.30
N ARG A 24 0.71 7.63 5.82
CA ARG A 24 -0.01 7.41 7.06
C ARG A 24 0.67 8.14 8.21
N ILE A 25 1.97 8.00 8.30
CA ILE A 25 2.73 8.63 9.38
C ILE A 25 2.68 10.15 9.26
N GLU A 26 2.79 10.66 8.05
CA GLU A 26 2.69 12.09 7.83
C GLU A 26 1.35 12.64 8.30
N ARG A 27 0.31 11.83 8.21
CA ARG A 27 -1.02 12.26 8.62
C ARG A 27 -1.33 11.88 10.05
N LYS A 28 -0.32 11.39 10.77
CA LYS A 28 -0.43 11.05 12.18
C LYS A 28 -1.55 10.04 12.46
N MET A 29 -1.68 9.07 11.58
CA MET A 29 -2.67 8.02 11.72
C MET A 29 -2.00 6.76 12.20
N SER A 30 -2.68 6.01 13.06
CA SER A 30 -2.23 4.67 13.41
C SER A 30 -2.65 3.72 12.29
N GLN A 31 -2.15 2.50 12.31
CA GLN A 31 -2.62 1.48 11.36
C GLN A 31 -4.10 1.21 11.58
N MET A 32 -4.55 1.27 12.82
CA MET A 32 -5.96 1.07 13.13
C MET A 32 -6.80 2.20 12.53
N ASP A 33 -6.32 3.44 12.65
CA ASP A 33 -7.04 4.59 12.09
C ASP A 33 -7.17 4.45 10.59
N LEU A 34 -6.09 4.07 9.92
CA LEU A 34 -6.13 3.92 8.48
C LEU A 34 -7.04 2.76 8.10
N GLY A 35 -6.98 1.67 8.84
CA GLY A 35 -7.85 0.53 8.58
C GLY A 35 -9.32 0.92 8.68
N ALA A 36 -9.65 1.69 9.71
CA ALA A 36 -11.03 2.15 9.89
C ALA A 36 -11.47 3.02 8.72
N ALA A 37 -10.61 3.90 8.26
CA ALA A 37 -10.94 4.78 7.13
C ALA A 37 -11.13 3.99 5.84
N LEU A 38 -10.39 2.90 5.68
CA LEU A 38 -10.49 2.08 4.48
C LEU A 38 -11.53 0.97 4.59
N GLY A 39 -11.99 0.70 5.79
CA GLY A 39 -12.92 -0.41 6.01
C GLY A 39 -12.25 -1.77 6.05
N ILE A 40 -11.00 -1.83 6.50
CA ILE A 40 -10.27 -3.09 6.60
C ILE A 40 -9.60 -3.18 7.96
N ASP A 41 -9.09 -4.34 8.31
CA ASP A 41 -8.42 -4.57 9.56
C ASP A 41 -7.07 -3.90 9.56
N ARG A 42 -6.59 -3.55 10.72
CA ARG A 42 -5.24 -3.02 10.84
C ARG A 42 -4.19 -4.02 10.40
N GLU A 43 -4.48 -5.32 10.52
CA GLU A 43 -3.54 -6.35 10.08
C GLU A 43 -3.37 -6.29 8.56
N ASN A 44 -4.43 -6.00 7.84
CA ASN A 44 -4.33 -5.84 6.40
C ASN A 44 -3.52 -4.59 6.04
N VAL A 45 -3.69 -3.51 6.83
CA VAL A 45 -2.87 -2.32 6.62
C VAL A 45 -1.41 -2.66 6.80
N ARG A 46 -1.09 -3.40 7.86
CA ARG A 46 0.28 -3.81 8.14
C ARG A 46 0.85 -4.62 6.97
N LYS A 47 0.06 -5.54 6.45
CA LYS A 47 0.53 -6.39 5.34
C LYS A 47 0.80 -5.56 4.10
N TYR A 48 -0.04 -4.59 3.82
CA TYR A 48 0.18 -3.73 2.66
C TYR A 48 1.46 -2.91 2.87
N GLU A 49 1.64 -2.37 4.06
CA GLU A 49 2.82 -1.54 4.33
C GLU A 49 4.11 -2.33 4.25
N LYS A 50 4.06 -3.60 4.56
CA LYS A 50 5.23 -4.44 4.53
C LYS A 50 5.46 -5.09 3.17
N GLY A 51 4.59 -4.82 2.24
CA GLY A 51 4.71 -5.41 0.91
C GLY A 51 4.40 -6.89 0.89
N LEU A 52 3.64 -7.38 1.86
CA LEU A 52 3.30 -8.78 1.93
C LEU A 52 2.03 -9.14 1.18
N GLN A 53 1.30 -8.15 0.78
CA GLN A 53 0.03 -8.37 0.11
C GLN A 53 -0.16 -7.30 -0.96
N GLU A 54 -0.53 -7.73 -2.13
CA GLU A 54 -0.75 -6.80 -3.23
C GLU A 54 -2.19 -6.31 -3.15
N PRO A 55 -2.42 -5.00 -3.18
CA PRO A 55 -3.77 -4.49 -3.07
C PRO A 55 -4.53 -4.65 -4.38
N LYS A 56 -5.81 -4.81 -4.29
CA LYS A 56 -6.67 -4.82 -5.45
C LYS A 56 -6.78 -3.40 -5.93
N LEU A 57 -7.15 -3.24 -7.17
CA LEU A 57 -7.32 -1.92 -7.75
C LEU A 57 -8.32 -1.08 -6.95
N SER A 58 -9.42 -1.70 -6.52
CA SER A 58 -10.42 -0.97 -5.75
C SER A 58 -9.87 -0.50 -4.41
N THR A 59 -8.96 -1.26 -3.84
CA THR A 59 -8.33 -0.87 -2.59
C THR A 59 -7.37 0.30 -2.81
N ILE A 60 -6.65 0.29 -3.92
CA ILE A 60 -5.75 1.38 -4.27
C ILE A 60 -6.55 2.67 -4.42
N ILE A 61 -7.71 2.59 -5.04
CA ILE A 61 -8.56 3.76 -5.20
C ILE A 61 -8.99 4.29 -3.84
N LYS A 62 -9.31 3.41 -2.90
CA LYS A 62 -9.69 3.83 -1.57
C LYS A 62 -8.53 4.52 -0.86
N PHE A 63 -7.32 4.01 -1.03
CA PHE A 63 -6.14 4.65 -0.44
C PHE A 63 -6.00 6.07 -0.99
N SER A 64 -6.18 6.24 -2.28
CA SER A 64 -6.03 7.56 -2.89
C SER A 64 -7.07 8.52 -2.33
N GLU A 65 -8.27 8.04 -2.09
CA GLU A 65 -9.34 8.86 -1.55
C GLU A 65 -9.06 9.25 -0.10
N VAL A 66 -8.65 8.29 0.70
CA VAL A 66 -8.39 8.53 2.11
C VAL A 66 -7.23 9.52 2.29
N PHE A 67 -6.18 9.35 1.51
CA PHE A 67 -5.02 10.21 1.63
C PHE A 67 -5.16 11.50 0.82
N GLU A 68 -6.19 11.58 -0.01
CA GLU A 68 -6.42 12.74 -0.87
C GLU A 68 -5.22 13.04 -1.75
N VAL A 69 -4.67 11.98 -2.35
CA VAL A 69 -3.58 12.12 -3.30
C VAL A 69 -4.04 11.53 -4.61
N SER A 70 -3.46 11.95 -5.69
CA SER A 70 -3.86 11.43 -6.99
C SER A 70 -3.40 9.99 -7.12
N PHE A 71 -4.08 9.25 -7.96
CA PHE A 71 -3.72 7.88 -8.26
C PHE A 71 -2.29 7.83 -8.76
N ASN A 72 -1.91 8.76 -9.59
CA ASN A 72 -0.58 8.84 -10.11
C ASN A 72 0.44 9.05 -9.01
N ASP A 73 0.18 9.94 -8.08
CA ASP A 73 1.10 10.19 -6.99
C ASP A 73 1.21 8.98 -6.09
N LEU A 74 0.10 8.31 -5.84
CA LEU A 74 0.09 7.16 -4.98
C LEU A 74 0.90 6.03 -5.57
N LEU A 75 0.81 5.85 -6.86
CA LEU A 75 1.52 4.78 -7.55
C LEU A 75 2.88 5.19 -8.11
N SER A 76 3.35 6.38 -7.81
CA SER A 76 4.59 6.82 -8.36
C SER A 76 5.70 5.91 -7.86
N TYR A 77 6.39 5.28 -8.78
CA TYR A 77 7.37 4.31 -8.49
C TYR A 77 8.64 4.84 -9.05
N LYS A 78 9.62 5.14 -8.25
CA LYS A 78 10.76 5.71 -8.72
C LYS A 78 11.60 4.84 -9.35
N ASN A 79 11.76 4.83 -10.38
CA ASN A 79 12.72 4.05 -11.01
C ASN A 79 13.62 4.86 -11.68
N SER A 80 13.87 5.54 -11.57
CA SER A 80 14.63 6.16 -11.98
C SER A 80 15.15 6.69 -12.78
N LYS A 81 15.18 6.87 -13.18
CA LYS A 81 15.51 7.32 -13.81
C LYS A 81 15.82 7.72 -14.27
N PRO A 82 16.19 8.09 -14.37
CA PRO A 82 16.63 8.43 -15.10
C PRO A 82 17.10 8.42 -15.28
#